data_79d395968ca64caae2281b15bb6d83b9
#
_entry.id   79d395968ca64caae2281b15bb6d83b9
#
_cell.length_a   1.000
_cell.length_b   1.000
_cell.length_c   1.000
_cell.angle_alpha   90.00
_cell.angle_beta   90.00
_cell.angle_gamma   90.00
#
_symmetry.space_group_name_H-M   'P 1'
#
loop_
_entity.id
_entity.type
_entity.pdbx_description
1 polymer ?
#
loop_
_entity_poly.entity_id
_entity_poly.type
_entity_poly.pdbx_seq_one_letter_code
_entity_poly.pdbx_strand_id
1 'polypeptide(L)'
;TVAILENLDEVTAHFSRFKVTEITLSERGLAQFEHDRFLEAAKLLADAKCHSIAWNGTSAGWLGFDNDTDLCTSITKSTGAPSTTSILANNDLFQRHGVSTFGLVTPYTDDVQAKIIENYHKSGFHCVAERHQGISDNFSFSEITEEQVEEMCREVAGEGAEAISIICTNMQGACLAERLE
;
A
#
# COMPACT_ATOMS: atom_id res chain seq x y z
N THR A 1 -5.77 -9.32 4.98
CA THR A 1 -4.64 -10.25 5.33
C THR A 1 -5.16 -11.57 5.87
N VAL A 2 -6.01 -11.57 6.92
CA VAL A 2 -6.48 -12.84 7.51
C VAL A 2 -7.20 -13.71 6.48
N ALA A 3 -8.15 -13.17 5.72
CA ALA A 3 -8.85 -13.90 4.68
C ALA A 3 -7.90 -14.47 3.59
N ILE A 4 -6.87 -13.73 3.20
CA ILE A 4 -5.88 -14.20 2.23
C ILE A 4 -5.07 -15.39 2.77
N LEU A 5 -4.86 -15.46 4.09
CA LEU A 5 -4.10 -16.53 4.75
C LEU A 5 -4.97 -17.70 5.21
N GLU A 6 -6.28 -17.64 5.05
CA GLU A 6 -7.24 -18.62 5.61
C GLU A 6 -6.95 -20.07 5.19
N ASN A 7 -6.40 -20.28 4.00
CA ASN A 7 -6.06 -21.61 3.47
C ASN A 7 -4.59 -22.01 3.68
N LEU A 8 -3.84 -21.27 4.50
CA LEU A 8 -2.42 -21.54 4.79
C LEU A 8 -2.27 -21.96 6.26
N ASP A 9 -2.48 -23.25 6.55
CA ASP A 9 -2.50 -23.82 7.91
C ASP A 9 -1.19 -23.59 8.70
N GLU A 10 -0.07 -23.39 8.01
CA GLU A 10 1.24 -23.19 8.64
C GLU A 10 1.60 -21.69 8.85
N VAL A 11 0.72 -20.76 8.48
CA VAL A 11 0.97 -19.32 8.55
C VAL A 11 0.03 -18.66 9.54
N THR A 12 0.60 -17.86 10.43
CA THR A 12 -0.17 -17.02 11.37
C THR A 12 0.11 -15.55 11.14
N ALA A 13 -0.94 -14.72 11.22
CA ALA A 13 -0.82 -13.27 11.13
C ALA A 13 -0.87 -12.65 12.53
N HIS A 14 0.11 -11.80 12.83
CA HIS A 14 0.18 -10.99 14.04
C HIS A 14 0.14 -9.52 13.66
N PHE A 15 -0.53 -8.69 14.44
CA PHE A 15 -0.74 -7.29 14.12
C PHE A 15 -0.25 -6.39 15.23
N SER A 16 0.53 -5.38 14.87
CA SER A 16 0.86 -4.24 15.71
C SER A 16 0.40 -2.96 15.00
N ARG A 17 -0.06 -1.97 15.74
CA ARG A 17 -0.67 -0.76 15.18
C ARG A 17 -0.07 0.49 15.78
N PHE A 18 -0.01 1.54 14.98
CA PHE A 18 0.24 2.90 15.42
C PHE A 18 -0.82 3.84 14.81
N LYS A 19 -0.86 5.07 15.29
CA LYS A 19 -1.91 6.01 14.92
C LYS A 19 -1.66 6.62 13.55
N VAL A 20 -2.57 6.39 12.59
CA VAL A 20 -2.69 7.09 11.32
C VAL A 20 -4.15 7.49 11.15
N THR A 21 -4.45 8.79 11.08
CA THR A 21 -5.82 9.33 11.06
C THR A 21 -6.18 10.05 9.78
N GLU A 22 -5.19 10.60 9.08
CA GLU A 22 -5.41 11.34 7.84
C GLU A 22 -4.27 11.09 6.85
N ILE A 23 -4.58 11.15 5.58
CA ILE A 23 -3.60 11.10 4.49
C ILE A 23 -3.63 12.45 3.79
N THR A 24 -2.63 13.26 4.04
CA THR A 24 -2.42 14.60 3.45
C THR A 24 -0.93 14.88 3.30
N LEU A 25 -0.56 15.79 2.40
CA LEU A 25 0.82 16.24 2.25
C LEU A 25 1.21 17.38 3.22
N SER A 26 0.36 17.70 4.20
CA SER A 26 0.67 18.64 5.27
C SER A 26 1.77 18.11 6.19
N GLU A 27 2.52 19.00 6.88
CA GLU A 27 3.52 18.60 7.87
C GLU A 27 2.95 17.62 8.91
N ARG A 28 1.73 17.88 9.39
CA ARG A 28 1.05 17.01 10.36
C ARG A 28 0.71 15.64 9.76
N GLY A 29 0.23 15.60 8.51
CA GLY A 29 -0.07 14.36 7.80
C GLY A 29 1.19 13.52 7.61
N LEU A 30 2.29 14.14 7.18
CA LEU A 30 3.58 13.47 6.95
C LEU A 30 4.23 12.99 8.24
N ALA A 31 4.12 13.74 9.35
CA ALA A 31 4.68 13.35 10.66
C ALA A 31 4.09 12.05 11.24
N GLN A 32 2.96 11.58 10.74
CA GLN A 32 2.41 10.28 11.12
C GLN A 32 3.27 9.10 10.65
N PHE A 33 4.12 9.31 9.64
CA PHE A 33 4.97 8.31 9.00
C PHE A 33 6.45 8.44 9.39
N GLU A 34 6.75 9.05 10.54
CA GLU A 34 8.11 9.05 11.11
C GLU A 34 8.55 7.63 11.48
N HIS A 35 9.78 7.27 11.15
CA HIS A 35 10.31 5.90 11.31
C HIS A 35 10.21 5.34 12.73
N ASP A 36 10.34 6.15 13.76
CA ASP A 36 10.29 5.70 15.16
C ASP A 36 8.97 4.99 15.50
N ARG A 37 7.85 5.45 14.93
CA ARG A 37 6.53 4.83 15.14
C ARG A 37 6.45 3.42 14.57
N PHE A 38 7.04 3.22 13.40
CA PHE A 38 7.13 1.90 12.78
C PHE A 38 8.04 0.97 13.58
N LEU A 39 9.18 1.49 14.05
CA LEU A 39 10.14 0.69 14.82
C LEU A 39 9.57 0.24 16.18
N GLU A 40 8.81 1.08 16.86
CA GLU A 40 8.09 0.70 18.08
C GLU A 40 7.09 -0.44 17.80
N ALA A 41 6.28 -0.31 16.74
CA ALA A 41 5.34 -1.35 16.36
C ALA A 41 6.02 -2.65 15.92
N ALA A 42 7.14 -2.55 15.20
CA ALA A 42 7.91 -3.70 14.74
C ALA A 42 8.56 -4.48 15.89
N LYS A 43 9.06 -3.79 16.92
CA LYS A 43 9.63 -4.44 18.11
C LYS A 43 8.62 -5.31 18.84
N LEU A 44 7.34 -4.87 18.94
CA LEU A 44 6.28 -5.68 19.55
C LEU A 44 6.03 -6.98 18.76
N LEU A 45 6.15 -6.94 17.42
CA LEU A 45 6.07 -8.14 16.58
C LEU A 45 7.30 -9.04 16.73
N ALA A 46 8.48 -8.43 16.91
CA ALA A 46 9.71 -9.17 17.18
C ALA A 46 9.64 -9.93 18.52
N ASP A 47 9.05 -9.33 19.56
CA ASP A 47 8.81 -9.98 20.85
C ASP A 47 7.89 -11.21 20.70
N ALA A 48 6.96 -11.18 19.76
CA ALA A 48 6.13 -12.32 19.36
C ALA A 48 6.87 -13.36 18.47
N LYS A 49 8.16 -13.12 18.17
CA LYS A 49 9.02 -13.98 17.32
C LYS A 49 8.47 -14.19 15.92
N CYS A 50 7.88 -13.16 15.33
CA CYS A 50 7.45 -13.20 13.94
C CYS A 50 8.64 -13.46 13.01
N HIS A 51 8.48 -14.37 12.03
CA HIS A 51 9.54 -14.74 11.09
C HIS A 51 9.81 -13.66 10.03
N SER A 52 8.81 -12.83 9.73
CA SER A 52 8.92 -11.66 8.86
C SER A 52 7.99 -10.56 9.33
N ILE A 53 8.33 -9.31 9.02
CA ILE A 53 7.55 -8.13 9.41
C ILE A 53 7.25 -7.33 8.14
N ALA A 54 5.98 -7.00 7.90
CA ALA A 54 5.57 -6.19 6.77
C ALA A 54 4.86 -4.90 7.22
N TRP A 55 5.23 -3.77 6.64
CA TRP A 55 4.40 -2.58 6.69
C TRP A 55 3.22 -2.77 5.72
N ASN A 56 2.05 -3.06 6.29
CA ASN A 56 0.80 -3.18 5.54
C ASN A 56 0.18 -1.80 5.33
N GLY A 57 0.85 -0.95 4.57
CA GLY A 57 0.42 0.39 4.22
C GLY A 57 1.12 0.86 2.95
N THR A 58 0.66 1.98 2.42
CA THR A 58 1.01 2.44 1.07
C THR A 58 1.65 3.83 1.03
N SER A 59 2.18 4.29 2.17
CA SER A 59 2.74 5.65 2.31
C SER A 59 3.89 5.96 1.35
N ALA A 60 4.72 4.98 0.98
CA ALA A 60 5.79 5.18 0.02
C ALA A 60 5.29 5.55 -1.39
N GLY A 61 4.03 5.29 -1.71
CA GLY A 61 3.43 5.74 -2.95
C GLY A 61 3.61 7.25 -3.14
N TRP A 62 3.38 8.05 -2.08
CA TRP A 62 3.56 9.50 -2.13
C TRP A 62 4.84 9.99 -1.46
N LEU A 63 5.40 9.28 -0.46
CA LEU A 63 6.66 9.65 0.20
C LEU A 63 7.90 9.35 -0.65
N GLY A 64 7.79 8.41 -1.58
CA GLY A 64 8.89 7.88 -2.39
C GLY A 64 9.33 6.50 -1.93
N PHE A 65 9.78 5.67 -2.87
CA PHE A 65 10.07 4.24 -2.64
C PHE A 65 11.33 4.02 -1.79
N ASP A 66 12.29 4.95 -1.83
CA ASP A 66 13.49 4.90 -0.98
C ASP A 66 13.13 4.94 0.50
N ASN A 67 12.04 5.63 0.87
CA ASN A 67 11.54 5.69 2.24
C ASN A 67 11.17 4.30 2.79
N ASP A 68 10.53 3.45 1.98
CA ASP A 68 10.21 2.08 2.36
C ASP A 68 11.46 1.18 2.42
N THR A 69 12.42 1.40 1.53
CA THR A 69 13.71 0.68 1.54
C THR A 69 14.49 0.98 2.83
N ASP A 70 14.55 2.25 3.22
CA ASP A 70 15.20 2.68 4.46
C ASP A 70 14.45 2.18 5.70
N LEU A 71 13.12 2.20 5.66
CA LEU A 71 12.27 1.65 6.70
C LEU A 71 12.52 0.15 6.89
N CYS A 72 12.51 -0.64 5.82
CA CYS A 72 12.80 -2.07 5.87
C CYS A 72 14.19 -2.37 6.42
N THR A 73 15.20 -1.61 6.00
CA THR A 73 16.56 -1.70 6.54
C THR A 73 16.57 -1.47 8.06
N SER A 74 15.86 -0.44 8.52
CA SER A 74 15.76 -0.07 9.93
C SER A 74 15.01 -1.12 10.76
N ILE A 75 13.90 -1.65 10.25
CA ILE A 75 13.14 -2.73 10.90
C ILE A 75 14.01 -3.98 11.01
N THR A 76 14.61 -4.43 9.91
CA THR A 76 15.47 -5.62 9.91
C THR A 76 16.64 -5.48 10.88
N LYS A 77 17.29 -4.30 10.91
CA LYS A 77 18.38 -4.02 11.85
C LYS A 77 17.95 -4.06 13.31
N SER A 78 16.75 -3.55 13.62
CA SER A 78 16.26 -3.45 15.00
C SER A 78 15.64 -4.73 15.54
N THR A 79 15.11 -5.59 14.67
CA THR A 79 14.34 -6.78 15.06
C THR A 79 15.02 -8.10 14.69
N GLY A 80 15.94 -8.09 13.74
CA GLY A 80 16.54 -9.30 13.16
C GLY A 80 15.63 -10.04 12.16
N ALA A 81 14.37 -9.63 12.00
CA ALA A 81 13.43 -10.24 11.06
C ALA A 81 13.53 -9.57 9.69
N PRO A 82 13.51 -10.32 8.58
CA PRO A 82 13.39 -9.75 7.24
C PRO A 82 12.10 -8.94 7.13
N SER A 83 12.13 -7.85 6.37
CA SER A 83 10.98 -6.96 6.26
C SER A 83 10.70 -6.51 4.84
N THR A 84 9.45 -6.17 4.59
CA THR A 84 8.94 -5.62 3.32
C THR A 84 7.80 -4.63 3.57
N THR A 85 7.27 -4.04 2.49
CA THR A 85 6.08 -3.18 2.52
C THR A 85 5.12 -3.54 1.39
N SER A 86 3.88 -3.06 1.47
CA SER A 86 2.91 -3.27 0.39
C SER A 86 3.36 -2.62 -0.92
N ILE A 87 3.98 -1.45 -0.88
CA ILE A 87 4.45 -0.75 -2.08
C ILE A 87 5.66 -1.46 -2.70
N LEU A 88 6.64 -1.88 -1.90
CA LEU A 88 7.78 -2.65 -2.42
C LEU A 88 7.34 -3.97 -3.04
N ALA A 89 6.35 -4.65 -2.45
CA ALA A 89 5.77 -5.87 -3.01
C ALA A 89 5.05 -5.61 -4.34
N ASN A 90 4.27 -4.53 -4.44
CA ASN A 90 3.62 -4.12 -5.69
C ASN A 90 4.64 -3.84 -6.80
N ASN A 91 5.70 -3.10 -6.47
CA ASN A 91 6.76 -2.77 -7.43
C ASN A 91 7.53 -4.02 -7.89
N ASP A 92 7.80 -4.96 -6.98
CA ASP A 92 8.43 -6.25 -7.30
C ASP A 92 7.54 -7.07 -8.27
N LEU A 93 6.22 -7.11 -8.04
CA LEU A 93 5.27 -7.75 -8.95
C LEU A 93 5.29 -7.09 -10.34
N PHE A 94 5.26 -5.77 -10.42
CA PHE A 94 5.37 -5.05 -11.69
C PHE A 94 6.64 -5.42 -12.45
N GLN A 95 7.79 -5.44 -11.78
CA GLN A 95 9.07 -5.82 -12.39
C GLN A 95 9.08 -7.28 -12.86
N ARG A 96 8.62 -8.22 -12.02
CA ARG A 96 8.59 -9.66 -12.37
C ARG A 96 7.68 -9.97 -13.55
N HIS A 97 6.59 -9.24 -13.69
CA HIS A 97 5.64 -9.44 -14.79
C HIS A 97 5.90 -8.53 -16.01
N GLY A 98 6.95 -7.71 -15.96
CA GLY A 98 7.31 -6.81 -17.06
C GLY A 98 6.29 -5.71 -17.32
N VAL A 99 5.50 -5.34 -16.28
CA VAL A 99 4.51 -4.27 -16.36
C VAL A 99 5.23 -2.93 -16.50
N SER A 100 4.88 -2.19 -17.53
CA SER A 100 5.39 -0.83 -17.80
C SER A 100 4.29 0.24 -17.70
N THR A 101 3.05 -0.16 -17.98
CA THR A 101 1.87 0.71 -17.91
C THR A 101 0.86 0.16 -16.93
N PHE A 102 0.30 1.02 -16.09
CA PHE A 102 -0.67 0.59 -15.10
C PHE A 102 -1.81 1.59 -14.93
N GLY A 103 -2.91 1.09 -14.40
CA GLY A 103 -4.01 1.89 -13.91
C GLY A 103 -3.95 2.04 -12.38
N LEU A 104 -4.33 3.20 -11.87
CA LEU A 104 -4.26 3.53 -10.46
C LEU A 104 -5.65 3.79 -9.88
N VAL A 105 -5.99 3.08 -8.81
CA VAL A 105 -7.23 3.28 -8.05
C VAL A 105 -6.89 3.59 -6.60
N THR A 106 -7.36 4.73 -6.06
CA THR A 106 -7.09 5.15 -4.69
C THR A 106 -8.28 5.89 -4.06
N PRO A 107 -8.32 6.08 -2.72
CA PRO A 107 -9.30 6.95 -2.09
C PRO A 107 -8.81 8.39 -1.94
N TYR A 108 -7.56 8.69 -2.25
CA TYR A 108 -6.85 9.90 -1.82
C TYR A 108 -7.31 11.17 -2.54
N THR A 109 -6.81 12.31 -2.04
CA THR A 109 -6.99 13.63 -2.63
C THR A 109 -6.12 13.82 -3.87
N ASP A 110 -6.47 14.78 -4.73
CA ASP A 110 -5.80 15.07 -6.01
C ASP A 110 -4.28 15.25 -5.87
N ASP A 111 -3.83 15.93 -4.82
CA ASP A 111 -2.42 16.20 -4.58
C ASP A 111 -1.63 14.93 -4.18
N VAL A 112 -2.23 14.07 -3.37
CA VAL A 112 -1.65 12.76 -3.00
C VAL A 112 -1.63 11.85 -4.23
N GLN A 113 -2.73 11.80 -4.99
CA GLN A 113 -2.83 11.03 -6.24
C GLN A 113 -1.74 11.43 -7.23
N ALA A 114 -1.61 12.73 -7.50
CA ALA A 114 -0.60 13.27 -8.40
C ALA A 114 0.82 12.90 -7.94
N LYS A 115 1.07 12.92 -6.62
CA LYS A 115 2.38 12.56 -6.06
C LYS A 115 2.71 11.08 -6.22
N ILE A 116 1.72 10.19 -6.09
CA ILE A 116 1.88 8.76 -6.36
C ILE A 116 2.28 8.57 -7.83
N ILE A 117 1.52 9.15 -8.76
CA ILE A 117 1.79 9.05 -10.20
C ILE A 117 3.20 9.56 -10.55
N GLU A 118 3.61 10.70 -9.97
CA GLU A 118 4.95 11.26 -10.14
C GLU A 118 6.06 10.28 -9.71
N ASN A 119 5.89 9.63 -8.54
CA ASN A 119 6.88 8.70 -8.01
C ASN A 119 6.98 7.42 -8.85
N TYR A 120 5.85 6.86 -9.31
CA TYR A 120 5.84 5.73 -10.21
C TYR A 120 6.50 6.07 -11.56
N HIS A 121 6.18 7.25 -12.11
CA HIS A 121 6.79 7.70 -13.37
C HIS A 121 8.32 7.83 -13.27
N LYS A 122 8.84 8.39 -12.18
CA LYS A 122 10.29 8.47 -11.91
C LYS A 122 10.98 7.11 -11.86
N SER A 123 10.23 6.07 -11.52
CA SER A 123 10.71 4.69 -11.41
C SER A 123 10.47 3.86 -12.69
N GLY A 124 10.01 4.50 -13.77
CA GLY A 124 9.82 3.87 -15.07
C GLY A 124 8.46 3.20 -15.28
N PHE A 125 7.52 3.37 -14.37
CA PHE A 125 6.14 2.89 -14.51
C PHE A 125 5.21 4.03 -14.94
N HIS A 126 4.40 3.81 -15.96
CA HIS A 126 3.53 4.85 -16.52
C HIS A 126 2.07 4.60 -16.14
N CYS A 127 1.50 5.51 -15.35
CA CYS A 127 0.07 5.51 -15.08
C CYS A 127 -0.67 6.00 -16.32
N VAL A 128 -1.45 5.13 -16.97
CA VAL A 128 -2.20 5.44 -18.20
C VAL A 128 -3.63 5.86 -17.91
N ALA A 129 -4.17 5.46 -16.76
CA ALA A 129 -5.49 5.85 -16.29
C ALA A 129 -5.53 5.84 -14.76
N GLU A 130 -6.39 6.68 -14.19
CA GLU A 130 -6.54 6.73 -12.74
C GLU A 130 -7.97 7.06 -12.33
N ARG A 131 -8.36 6.60 -11.14
CA ARG A 131 -9.58 7.02 -10.44
C ARG A 131 -9.30 7.15 -8.95
N HIS A 132 -9.86 8.20 -8.34
CA HIS A 132 -9.74 8.42 -6.90
C HIS A 132 -10.99 9.10 -6.32
N GLN A 133 -11.14 9.07 -4.99
CA GLN A 133 -12.35 9.50 -4.30
C GLN A 133 -12.24 10.90 -3.64
N GLY A 134 -11.05 11.50 -3.60
CA GLY A 134 -10.82 12.82 -3.01
C GLY A 134 -10.97 12.87 -1.48
N ILE A 135 -10.72 11.76 -0.78
CA ILE A 135 -10.89 11.62 0.68
C ILE A 135 -9.54 11.74 1.36
N SER A 136 -9.49 12.38 2.53
CA SER A 136 -8.29 12.48 3.37
C SER A 136 -8.40 11.74 4.70
N ASP A 137 -9.61 11.51 5.22
CA ASP A 137 -9.84 10.79 6.47
C ASP A 137 -9.60 9.29 6.30
N ASN A 138 -8.66 8.76 7.10
CA ASN A 138 -8.22 7.37 6.97
C ASN A 138 -9.31 6.34 7.32
N PHE A 139 -10.25 6.68 8.21
CA PHE A 139 -11.35 5.78 8.55
C PHE A 139 -12.34 5.65 7.39
N SER A 140 -12.67 6.76 6.73
CA SER A 140 -13.62 6.81 5.61
C SER A 140 -13.19 5.98 4.40
N PHE A 141 -11.90 5.64 4.25
CA PHE A 141 -11.45 4.72 3.20
C PHE A 141 -12.07 3.32 3.33
N SER A 142 -12.37 2.89 4.56
CA SER A 142 -13.00 1.60 4.82
C SER A 142 -14.51 1.58 4.53
N GLU A 143 -15.11 2.74 4.33
CA GLU A 143 -16.53 2.91 4.01
C GLU A 143 -16.78 2.88 2.49
N ILE A 144 -15.73 2.93 1.66
CA ILE A 144 -15.82 2.77 0.20
C ILE A 144 -16.22 1.32 -0.08
N THR A 145 -17.36 1.14 -0.75
CA THR A 145 -17.91 -0.20 -0.99
C THR A 145 -17.12 -0.97 -2.06
N GLU A 146 -17.24 -2.29 -2.05
CA GLU A 146 -16.63 -3.15 -3.08
C GLU A 146 -17.10 -2.76 -4.49
N GLU A 147 -18.39 -2.43 -4.64
CA GLU A 147 -18.96 -2.01 -5.92
C GLU A 147 -18.32 -0.73 -6.46
N GLN A 148 -18.07 0.25 -5.57
CA GLN A 148 -17.40 1.48 -5.96
C GLN A 148 -15.94 1.24 -6.40
N VAL A 149 -15.23 0.36 -5.69
CA VAL A 149 -13.86 -0.03 -6.05
C VAL A 149 -13.85 -0.77 -7.39
N GLU A 150 -14.77 -1.72 -7.56
CA GLU A 150 -14.92 -2.47 -8.82
C GLU A 150 -15.22 -1.56 -10.01
N GLU A 151 -16.13 -0.59 -9.84
CA GLU A 151 -16.47 0.39 -10.90
C GLU A 151 -15.22 1.18 -11.32
N MET A 152 -14.47 1.73 -10.36
CA MET A 152 -13.21 2.44 -10.64
C MET A 152 -12.20 1.54 -11.37
N CYS A 153 -12.06 0.28 -10.98
CA CYS A 153 -11.17 -0.67 -11.64
C CYS A 153 -11.60 -0.94 -13.09
N ARG A 154 -12.89 -1.12 -13.35
CA ARG A 154 -13.42 -1.36 -14.70
C ARG A 154 -13.25 -0.16 -15.62
N GLU A 155 -13.44 1.06 -15.11
CA GLU A 155 -13.19 2.28 -15.88
C GLU A 155 -11.71 2.40 -16.25
N VAL A 156 -10.81 2.14 -15.30
CA VAL A 156 -9.35 2.20 -15.54
C VAL A 156 -8.89 1.10 -16.50
N ALA A 157 -9.48 -0.10 -16.43
CA ALA A 157 -9.17 -1.21 -17.33
C ALA A 157 -9.46 -0.89 -18.79
N GLY A 158 -10.51 -0.10 -19.06
CA GLY A 158 -10.91 0.31 -20.40
C GLY A 158 -9.88 1.19 -21.13
N GLU A 159 -8.91 1.77 -20.42
CA GLU A 159 -7.90 2.68 -20.96
C GLU A 159 -6.58 1.98 -21.36
N GLY A 160 -6.54 0.64 -21.33
CA GLY A 160 -5.40 -0.15 -21.84
C GLY A 160 -4.24 -0.32 -20.87
N ALA A 161 -4.49 -0.27 -19.58
CA ALA A 161 -3.50 -0.60 -18.55
C ALA A 161 -3.12 -2.10 -18.58
N GLU A 162 -1.82 -2.43 -18.45
CA GLU A 162 -1.32 -3.82 -18.34
C GLU A 162 -1.64 -4.44 -16.98
N ALA A 163 -1.74 -3.60 -15.95
CA ALA A 163 -2.13 -4.00 -14.59
C ALA A 163 -2.90 -2.86 -13.92
N ILE A 164 -3.72 -3.19 -12.92
CA ILE A 164 -4.39 -2.20 -12.08
C ILE A 164 -3.86 -2.33 -10.67
N SER A 165 -3.42 -1.21 -10.09
CA SER A 165 -2.99 -1.15 -8.69
C SER A 165 -4.02 -0.39 -7.85
N ILE A 166 -4.59 -1.09 -6.87
CA ILE A 166 -5.45 -0.48 -5.84
C ILE A 166 -4.55 -0.11 -4.67
N ILE A 167 -4.20 1.18 -4.56
CA ILE A 167 -3.24 1.66 -3.56
C ILE A 167 -3.98 2.29 -2.38
N CYS A 168 -4.46 1.45 -1.49
CA CYS A 168 -4.86 1.75 -0.11
C CYS A 168 -5.24 0.45 0.61
N THR A 169 -4.54 0.09 1.68
CA THR A 169 -4.83 -1.14 2.44
C THR A 169 -6.09 -1.05 3.32
N ASN A 170 -6.68 0.14 3.47
CA ASN A 170 -7.98 0.33 4.13
C ASN A 170 -9.18 0.19 3.18
N MET A 171 -8.97 0.25 1.86
CA MET A 171 -10.01 -0.07 0.89
C MET A 171 -10.19 -1.60 0.78
N GLN A 172 -11.40 -2.05 0.52
CA GLN A 172 -11.74 -3.47 0.38
C GLN A 172 -11.43 -4.00 -1.03
N GLY A 173 -10.22 -3.70 -1.54
CA GLY A 173 -9.83 -4.08 -2.90
C GLY A 173 -9.29 -5.51 -3.03
N ALA A 174 -8.65 -6.04 -1.98
CA ALA A 174 -7.99 -7.35 -2.06
C ALA A 174 -8.94 -8.52 -2.32
N CYS A 175 -10.20 -8.44 -1.86
CA CYS A 175 -11.23 -9.46 -2.11
C CYS A 175 -11.77 -9.43 -3.54
N LEU A 176 -11.48 -8.37 -4.31
CA LEU A 176 -11.94 -8.20 -5.68
C LEU A 176 -11.01 -8.81 -6.72
N ALA A 177 -9.74 -9.10 -6.37
CA ALA A 177 -8.73 -9.54 -7.33
C ALA A 177 -9.20 -10.74 -8.16
N GLU A 178 -9.61 -11.85 -7.53
CA GLU A 178 -10.10 -13.05 -8.22
C GLU A 178 -11.32 -12.79 -9.12
N ARG A 179 -12.13 -11.77 -8.81
CA ARG A 179 -13.33 -11.45 -9.58
C ARG A 179 -13.03 -10.55 -10.77
N LEU A 180 -11.94 -9.80 -10.71
CA LEU A 180 -11.56 -8.82 -11.74
C LEU A 180 -10.51 -9.35 -12.72
N GLU A 181 -9.78 -10.41 -12.37
CA GLU A 181 -8.88 -11.17 -13.22
C GLU A 181 -9.63 -12.20 -14.10
#